data_38e46b4dd5225b8296757c4967bd5bba
#
_entry.id   38e46b4dd5225b8296757c4967bd5bba
#
_cell.length_a   1.000
_cell.length_b   1.000
_cell.length_c   1.000
_cell.angle_alpha   90.00
_cell.angle_beta   90.00
_cell.angle_gamma   90.00
#
_symmetry.space_group_name_H-M   'P 1'
#
loop_
_entity.id
_entity.type
_entity.pdbx_description
1 polymer ?
#
loop_
_entity_poly.entity_id
_entity_poly.type
_entity_poly.pdbx_seq_one_letter_code
_entity_poly.pdbx_strand_id
1 'polypeptide(L)'
;MPGLMLKRSEGDWAEKMLLQTAIVAWEEYAACRMTGMVGDREALKQRYSQEFDKSAGHSLQRAEQKIKEYRTHGDVGKLLVEAGEPISMPFKMAGYMMGHLDAIEDSTPLEELCPLYAKTHLTTFIPKLFAALRTIWDERELGKGIAIFAPLSALLEEAYLAAGIELLPQGEGRGYYINVPFTAATMPNGEADMVIINLRKQLGLD
;
A
#
# COMPACT_ATOMS: atom_id res chain seq x y z
N MET A 1 -14.23 -11.77 20.73
CA MET A 1 -14.88 -11.11 19.59
C MET A 1 -15.40 -12.17 18.67
N PRO A 2 -16.66 -12.13 18.20
CA PRO A 2 -17.10 -13.05 17.17
C PRO A 2 -16.30 -12.69 15.89
N GLY A 3 -15.51 -13.66 15.41
CA GLY A 3 -14.75 -13.49 14.19
C GLY A 3 -15.67 -13.10 13.03
N LEU A 4 -15.37 -12.02 12.35
CA LEU A 4 -15.94 -11.71 11.05
C LEU A 4 -15.59 -12.87 10.11
N MET A 5 -16.45 -13.88 10.03
CA MET A 5 -16.40 -14.83 8.93
C MET A 5 -16.75 -14.05 7.66
N LEU A 6 -15.72 -13.54 6.98
CA LEU A 6 -15.84 -12.96 5.65
C LEU A 6 -16.40 -14.07 4.75
N LYS A 7 -17.68 -13.98 4.41
CA LYS A 7 -18.21 -14.72 3.26
C LYS A 7 -17.29 -14.40 2.09
N ARG A 8 -16.70 -15.41 1.46
CA ARG A 8 -15.94 -15.26 0.22
C ARG A 8 -16.80 -14.43 -0.75
N SER A 9 -16.46 -13.14 -0.88
CA SER A 9 -17.11 -12.30 -1.86
C SER A 9 -16.70 -12.81 -3.24
N GLU A 10 -17.64 -12.91 -4.15
CA GLU A 10 -17.41 -13.22 -5.57
C GLU A 10 -16.78 -12.04 -6.32
N GLY A 11 -16.15 -11.08 -5.62
CA GLY A 11 -15.48 -9.93 -6.18
C GLY A 11 -14.18 -10.29 -6.89
N ASP A 12 -13.74 -9.41 -7.74
CA ASP A 12 -12.51 -9.54 -8.50
C ASP A 12 -11.28 -9.70 -7.58
N TRP A 13 -10.26 -10.35 -8.12
CA TRP A 13 -9.02 -10.62 -7.42
C TRP A 13 -8.31 -9.34 -6.95
N ALA A 14 -8.29 -8.27 -7.76
CA ALA A 14 -7.65 -7.00 -7.40
C ALA A 14 -8.39 -6.30 -6.24
N GLU A 15 -9.74 -6.28 -6.27
CA GLU A 15 -10.54 -5.77 -5.14
C GLU A 15 -10.25 -6.55 -3.85
N LYS A 16 -10.17 -7.89 -3.96
CA LYS A 16 -9.85 -8.75 -2.81
C LYS A 16 -8.46 -8.47 -2.26
N MET A 17 -7.48 -8.25 -3.13
CA MET A 17 -6.11 -7.93 -2.74
C MET A 17 -6.06 -6.57 -2.01
N LEU A 18 -6.67 -5.53 -2.58
CA LEU A 18 -6.74 -4.21 -1.96
C LEU A 18 -7.45 -4.26 -0.62
N LEU A 19 -8.64 -4.89 -0.58
CA LEU A 19 -9.43 -5.06 0.64
C LEU A 19 -8.67 -5.86 1.71
N GLN A 20 -8.03 -6.96 1.33
CA GLN A 20 -7.26 -7.77 2.27
C GLN A 20 -6.08 -6.98 2.86
N THR A 21 -5.38 -6.19 2.04
CA THR A 21 -4.30 -5.31 2.51
C THR A 21 -4.83 -4.23 3.45
N ALA A 22 -5.98 -3.63 3.13
CA ALA A 22 -6.65 -2.64 3.97
C ALA A 22 -7.04 -3.23 5.34
N ILE A 23 -7.62 -4.45 5.33
CA ILE A 23 -7.98 -5.19 6.56
C ILE A 23 -6.73 -5.47 7.40
N VAL A 24 -5.64 -5.96 6.79
CA VAL A 24 -4.39 -6.24 7.52
C VAL A 24 -3.85 -4.97 8.16
N ALA A 25 -3.78 -3.85 7.44
CA ALA A 25 -3.31 -2.59 8.00
C ALA A 25 -4.18 -2.13 9.20
N TRP A 26 -5.49 -2.32 9.11
CA TRP A 26 -6.44 -2.05 10.19
C TRP A 26 -6.26 -3.00 11.38
N GLU A 27 -6.14 -4.30 11.16
CA GLU A 27 -5.98 -5.28 12.22
C GLU A 27 -4.72 -5.02 13.05
N GLU A 28 -3.61 -4.67 12.38
CA GLU A 28 -2.36 -4.34 13.07
C GLU A 28 -2.50 -3.02 13.87
N TYR A 29 -3.17 -2.00 13.28
CA TYR A 29 -3.48 -0.76 14.00
C TYR A 29 -4.33 -1.02 15.23
N ALA A 30 -5.42 -1.76 15.08
CA ALA A 30 -6.35 -2.04 16.17
C ALA A 30 -5.69 -2.88 17.29
N ALA A 31 -4.93 -3.90 16.92
CA ALA A 31 -4.20 -4.74 17.86
C ALA A 31 -3.19 -3.92 18.67
N CYS A 32 -2.38 -3.09 18.01
CA CYS A 32 -1.39 -2.25 18.69
C CYS A 32 -2.04 -1.15 19.52
N ARG A 33 -3.16 -0.57 19.07
CA ARG A 33 -3.90 0.42 19.83
C ARG A 33 -4.50 -0.17 21.11
N MET A 34 -5.01 -1.40 21.08
CA MET A 34 -5.53 -2.08 22.26
C MET A 34 -4.44 -2.52 23.24
N THR A 35 -3.27 -2.85 22.76
CA THR A 35 -2.20 -3.45 23.59
C THR A 35 -1.01 -2.53 23.85
N GLY A 36 -0.96 -1.35 23.27
CA GLY A 36 0.21 -0.46 23.31
C GLY A 36 0.62 0.01 24.69
N MET A 37 -0.29 -0.10 25.69
CA MET A 37 0.02 0.20 27.11
C MET A 37 0.71 -0.98 27.82
N VAL A 38 0.88 -2.13 27.17
CA VAL A 38 1.46 -3.34 27.74
C VAL A 38 2.92 -3.46 27.32
N GLY A 39 3.81 -3.71 28.28
CA GLY A 39 5.24 -3.89 28.04
C GLY A 39 6.05 -2.60 28.04
N ASP A 40 7.24 -2.67 27.43
CA ASP A 40 8.12 -1.51 27.28
C ASP A 40 7.70 -0.64 26.11
N ARG A 41 7.00 0.44 26.44
CA ARG A 41 6.39 1.36 25.45
C ARG A 41 7.41 2.03 24.54
N GLU A 42 8.55 2.45 25.10
CA GLU A 42 9.58 3.16 24.34
C GLU A 42 10.32 2.20 23.40
N ALA A 43 10.64 0.99 23.87
CA ALA A 43 11.25 -0.03 23.02
C ALA A 43 10.31 -0.44 21.87
N LEU A 44 9.00 -0.54 22.11
CA LEU A 44 8.01 -0.85 21.07
C LEU A 44 7.87 0.32 20.08
N LYS A 45 7.81 1.57 20.56
CA LYS A 45 7.82 2.77 19.72
C LYS A 45 9.02 2.78 18.78
N GLN A 46 10.21 2.59 19.35
CA GLN A 46 11.45 2.57 18.56
C GLN A 46 11.43 1.46 17.51
N ARG A 47 11.03 0.25 17.90
CA ARG A 47 10.97 -0.90 16.99
C ARG A 47 10.00 -0.65 15.84
N TYR A 48 8.76 -0.25 16.12
CA TYR A 48 7.75 -0.03 15.09
C TYR A 48 8.12 1.12 14.15
N SER A 49 8.68 2.21 14.69
CA SER A 49 9.17 3.33 13.89
C SER A 49 10.31 2.91 12.96
N GLN A 50 11.28 2.12 13.44
CA GLN A 50 12.39 1.62 12.63
C GLN A 50 11.92 0.69 11.51
N GLU A 51 11.01 -0.25 11.79
CA GLU A 51 10.48 -1.18 10.78
C GLU A 51 9.65 -0.44 9.73
N PHE A 52 8.83 0.53 10.15
CA PHE A 52 8.09 1.39 9.21
C PHE A 52 9.06 2.21 8.35
N ASP A 53 10.01 2.92 8.96
CA ASP A 53 10.96 3.80 8.27
C ASP A 53 11.76 3.04 7.22
N LYS A 54 12.26 1.84 7.57
CA LYS A 54 12.97 0.95 6.66
C LYS A 54 12.08 0.46 5.51
N SER A 55 10.84 0.05 5.79
CA SER A 55 9.93 -0.43 4.76
C SER A 55 9.54 0.69 3.81
N ALA A 56 9.26 1.89 4.33
CA ALA A 56 8.90 3.07 3.55
C ALA A 56 10.06 3.58 2.69
N GLY A 57 11.28 3.65 3.26
CA GLY A 57 12.45 4.21 2.61
C GLY A 57 12.87 3.48 1.32
N HIS A 58 12.51 2.22 1.17
CA HIS A 58 12.89 1.39 0.01
C HIS A 58 11.70 0.91 -0.84
N SER A 59 10.47 1.29 -0.50
CA SER A 59 9.26 0.73 -1.10
C SER A 59 9.20 0.98 -2.62
N LEU A 60 9.34 2.22 -3.04
CA LEU A 60 9.24 2.59 -4.46
C LEU A 60 10.34 1.96 -5.30
N GLN A 61 11.58 2.03 -4.84
CA GLN A 61 12.73 1.43 -5.56
C GLN A 61 12.54 -0.08 -5.76
N ARG A 62 12.08 -0.79 -4.73
CA ARG A 62 11.81 -2.24 -4.82
C ARG A 62 10.63 -2.53 -5.75
N ALA A 63 9.56 -1.73 -5.71
CA ALA A 63 8.43 -1.87 -6.62
C ALA A 63 8.85 -1.64 -8.08
N GLU A 64 9.57 -0.56 -8.38
CA GLU A 64 10.09 -0.26 -9.71
C GLU A 64 10.99 -1.38 -10.25
N GLN A 65 11.85 -1.95 -9.41
CA GLN A 65 12.67 -3.08 -9.82
C GLN A 65 11.80 -4.26 -10.27
N LYS A 66 10.76 -4.60 -9.50
CA LYS A 66 9.85 -5.71 -9.83
C LYS A 66 9.00 -5.42 -11.06
N ILE A 67 8.61 -4.17 -11.27
CA ILE A 67 7.92 -3.73 -12.49
C ILE A 67 8.83 -3.88 -13.72
N LYS A 68 10.12 -3.55 -13.61
CA LYS A 68 11.10 -3.75 -14.68
C LYS A 68 11.32 -5.24 -14.98
N GLU A 69 11.39 -6.09 -13.96
CA GLU A 69 11.46 -7.54 -14.11
C GLU A 69 10.21 -8.10 -14.84
N TYR A 70 9.02 -7.57 -14.54
CA TYR A 70 7.78 -7.92 -15.24
C TYR A 70 7.88 -7.72 -16.75
N ARG A 71 8.57 -6.68 -17.24
CA ARG A 71 8.76 -6.43 -18.69
C ARG A 71 9.46 -7.58 -19.42
N THR A 72 10.19 -8.43 -18.69
CA THR A 72 10.89 -9.56 -19.28
C THR A 72 10.06 -10.83 -19.34
N HIS A 73 9.12 -11.03 -18.41
CA HIS A 73 8.34 -12.27 -18.34
C HIS A 73 6.84 -12.10 -18.66
N GLY A 74 6.28 -10.88 -18.53
CA GLY A 74 4.88 -10.60 -18.88
C GLY A 74 3.82 -11.23 -17.96
N ASP A 75 4.21 -11.86 -16.85
CA ASP A 75 3.30 -12.54 -15.91
C ASP A 75 2.72 -11.52 -14.93
N VAL A 76 1.44 -11.17 -15.14
CA VAL A 76 0.70 -10.21 -14.33
C VAL A 76 0.50 -10.71 -12.89
N GLY A 77 0.25 -12.01 -12.70
CA GLY A 77 0.08 -12.58 -11.36
C GLY A 77 1.35 -12.43 -10.53
N LYS A 78 2.50 -12.72 -11.13
CA LYS A 78 3.82 -12.54 -10.51
C LYS A 78 4.11 -11.06 -10.23
N LEU A 79 3.82 -10.16 -11.18
CA LEU A 79 3.95 -8.71 -10.98
C LEU A 79 3.23 -8.26 -9.70
N LEU A 80 1.95 -8.63 -9.59
CA LEU A 80 1.11 -8.15 -8.49
C LEU A 80 1.53 -8.71 -7.12
N VAL A 81 2.12 -9.90 -7.08
CA VAL A 81 2.71 -10.45 -5.84
C VAL A 81 4.03 -9.76 -5.52
N GLU A 82 4.96 -9.68 -6.48
CA GLU A 82 6.33 -9.22 -6.23
C GLU A 82 6.46 -7.69 -6.10
N ALA A 83 5.70 -6.91 -6.89
CA ALA A 83 5.64 -5.46 -6.75
C ALA A 83 4.61 -5.02 -5.68
N GLY A 84 3.57 -5.82 -5.47
CA GLY A 84 2.54 -5.56 -4.47
C GLY A 84 3.06 -5.61 -3.04
N GLU A 85 3.99 -6.51 -2.74
CA GLU A 85 4.59 -6.60 -1.40
C GLU A 85 5.30 -5.29 -0.99
N PRO A 86 6.26 -4.74 -1.75
CA PRO A 86 6.90 -3.48 -1.39
C PRO A 86 5.96 -2.27 -1.41
N ILE A 87 4.85 -2.29 -2.18
CA ILE A 87 3.85 -1.22 -2.16
C ILE A 87 3.00 -1.29 -0.88
N SER A 88 2.55 -2.48 -0.49
CA SER A 88 1.61 -2.68 0.61
C SER A 88 2.26 -2.75 2.00
N MET A 89 3.52 -3.23 2.09
CA MET A 89 4.22 -3.42 3.37
C MET A 89 4.32 -2.13 4.21
N PRO A 90 4.60 -0.93 3.65
CA PRO A 90 4.62 0.31 4.42
C PRO A 90 3.27 0.62 5.09
N PHE A 91 2.14 0.29 4.46
CA PHE A 91 0.80 0.50 5.04
C PHE A 91 0.56 -0.41 6.25
N LYS A 92 0.99 -1.66 6.16
CA LYS A 92 0.95 -2.60 7.29
C LYS A 92 1.84 -2.12 8.44
N MET A 93 3.09 -1.74 8.16
CA MET A 93 4.02 -1.27 9.19
C MET A 93 3.56 0.04 9.82
N ALA A 94 2.94 0.93 9.04
CA ALA A 94 2.29 2.14 9.54
C ALA A 94 1.14 1.80 10.50
N GLY A 95 0.37 0.75 10.22
CA GLY A 95 -0.67 0.24 11.13
C GLY A 95 -0.10 -0.09 12.51
N TYR A 96 0.97 -0.89 12.58
CA TYR A 96 1.64 -1.20 13.86
C TYR A 96 2.07 0.07 14.60
N MET A 97 2.82 0.92 13.92
CA MET A 97 3.39 2.13 14.51
C MET A 97 2.31 3.06 15.03
N MET A 98 1.31 3.39 14.20
CA MET A 98 0.26 4.33 14.56
C MET A 98 -0.67 3.81 15.64
N GLY A 99 -1.01 2.52 15.60
CA GLY A 99 -1.77 1.91 16.68
C GLY A 99 -1.08 2.06 18.03
N HIS A 100 0.24 1.86 18.06
CA HIS A 100 1.03 2.03 19.27
C HIS A 100 1.13 3.50 19.70
N LEU A 101 1.44 4.43 18.77
CA LEU A 101 1.52 5.87 19.08
C LEU A 101 0.19 6.41 19.62
N ASP A 102 -0.94 6.03 19.00
CA ASP A 102 -2.27 6.42 19.48
C ASP A 102 -2.59 5.81 20.86
N ALA A 103 -2.11 4.60 21.17
CA ALA A 103 -2.31 3.97 22.48
C ALA A 103 -1.55 4.67 23.61
N ILE A 104 -0.35 5.17 23.32
CA ILE A 104 0.50 5.86 24.30
C ILE A 104 0.35 7.39 24.25
N GLU A 105 -0.60 7.88 23.46
CA GLU A 105 -0.89 9.30 23.25
C GLU A 105 0.34 10.12 22.81
N ASP A 106 1.21 9.49 22.00
CA ASP A 106 2.42 10.14 21.49
C ASP A 106 2.12 10.91 20.21
N SER A 107 2.42 12.19 20.22
CA SER A 107 2.21 13.13 19.10
C SER A 107 3.51 13.55 18.40
N THR A 108 4.62 12.81 18.60
CA THR A 108 5.88 13.09 17.91
C THR A 108 5.67 13.07 16.40
N PRO A 109 6.12 14.10 15.66
CA PRO A 109 6.02 14.12 14.20
C PRO A 109 6.69 12.89 13.56
N LEU A 110 6.03 12.33 12.54
CA LEU A 110 6.53 11.12 11.89
C LEU A 110 7.88 11.33 11.20
N GLU A 111 8.11 12.51 10.67
CA GLU A 111 9.34 12.89 10.00
C GLU A 111 10.54 12.90 10.96
N GLU A 112 10.29 13.12 12.25
CA GLU A 112 11.32 13.02 13.30
C GLU A 112 11.60 11.56 13.67
N LEU A 113 10.55 10.73 13.73
CA LEU A 113 10.67 9.31 14.06
C LEU A 113 11.21 8.49 12.89
N CYS A 114 10.94 8.92 11.64
CA CYS A 114 11.11 8.13 10.42
C CYS A 114 11.78 8.97 9.31
N PRO A 115 13.10 9.22 9.40
CA PRO A 115 13.81 10.13 8.49
C PRO A 115 13.96 9.60 7.06
N LEU A 116 13.87 8.28 6.82
CA LEU A 116 13.84 7.72 5.46
C LEU A 116 12.48 7.95 4.83
N TYR A 117 11.39 7.65 5.57
CA TYR A 117 10.02 7.94 5.15
C TYR A 117 9.83 9.40 4.74
N ALA A 118 10.38 10.35 5.52
CA ALA A 118 10.27 11.79 5.27
C ALA A 118 10.76 12.22 3.86
N LYS A 119 11.56 11.37 3.19
CA LYS A 119 12.11 11.60 1.86
C LYS A 119 11.37 10.84 0.75
N THR A 120 10.28 10.16 1.08
CA THR A 120 9.56 9.32 0.12
C THR A 120 8.25 9.96 -0.34
N HIS A 121 7.70 9.46 -1.43
CA HIS A 121 6.35 9.81 -1.90
C HIS A 121 5.24 9.39 -0.92
N LEU A 122 5.54 8.50 0.03
CA LEU A 122 4.58 8.00 1.01
C LEU A 122 4.11 9.09 2.00
N THR A 123 4.83 10.23 2.09
CA THR A 123 4.38 11.41 2.84
C THR A 123 3.03 11.95 2.37
N THR A 124 2.63 11.63 1.13
CA THR A 124 1.30 11.97 0.59
C THR A 124 0.21 11.00 1.05
N PHE A 125 0.55 9.74 1.32
CA PHE A 125 -0.40 8.67 1.60
C PHE A 125 -0.58 8.40 3.09
N ILE A 126 0.51 8.35 3.86
CA ILE A 126 0.47 7.92 5.26
C ILE A 126 -0.39 8.82 6.17
N PRO A 127 -0.40 10.16 6.02
CA PRO A 127 -1.34 10.99 6.80
C PRO A 127 -2.81 10.67 6.52
N LYS A 128 -3.16 10.36 5.25
CA LYS A 128 -4.51 9.93 4.87
C LYS A 128 -4.86 8.55 5.47
N LEU A 129 -3.89 7.62 5.45
CA LEU A 129 -4.02 6.31 6.10
C LEU A 129 -4.38 6.47 7.59
N PHE A 130 -3.67 7.32 8.32
CA PHE A 130 -3.91 7.55 9.74
C PHE A 130 -5.28 8.14 10.02
N ALA A 131 -5.69 9.12 9.24
CA ALA A 131 -7.03 9.68 9.35
C ALA A 131 -8.10 8.60 9.14
N ALA A 132 -7.95 7.76 8.12
CA ALA A 132 -8.87 6.66 7.83
C ALA A 132 -8.87 5.60 8.94
N LEU A 133 -7.71 5.19 9.46
CA LEU A 133 -7.60 4.21 10.55
C LEU A 133 -8.28 4.70 11.84
N ARG A 134 -8.09 5.98 12.20
CA ARG A 134 -8.77 6.59 13.35
C ARG A 134 -10.27 6.66 13.15
N THR A 135 -10.73 7.05 11.96
CA THR A 135 -12.16 7.05 11.65
C THR A 135 -12.76 5.65 11.78
N ILE A 136 -12.11 4.62 11.24
CA ILE A 136 -12.56 3.23 11.36
C ILE A 136 -12.58 2.80 12.85
N TRP A 137 -11.60 3.21 13.64
CA TRP A 137 -11.55 2.92 15.07
C TRP A 137 -12.77 3.51 15.80
N ASP A 138 -13.11 4.75 15.51
CA ASP A 138 -14.23 5.44 16.15
C ASP A 138 -15.58 4.85 15.72
N GLU A 139 -15.66 4.37 14.47
CA GLU A 139 -16.87 3.82 13.88
C GLU A 139 -17.02 2.29 13.98
N ARG A 140 -16.05 1.56 14.53
CA ARG A 140 -15.98 0.09 14.55
C ARG A 140 -17.21 -0.61 15.14
N GLU A 141 -17.91 0.07 16.06
CA GLU A 141 -19.12 -0.45 16.73
C GLU A 141 -20.40 -0.21 15.91
N LEU A 142 -20.36 0.58 14.83
CA LEU A 142 -21.55 0.98 14.07
C LEU A 142 -22.05 -0.08 13.08
N GLY A 143 -21.41 -1.25 13.00
CA GLY A 143 -21.89 -2.37 12.18
C GLY A 143 -21.83 -2.14 10.65
N LYS A 144 -20.97 -1.24 10.17
CA LYS A 144 -20.82 -0.89 8.74
C LYS A 144 -20.30 -2.04 7.85
N GLY A 145 -19.90 -3.17 8.43
CA GLY A 145 -19.34 -4.30 7.70
C GLY A 145 -18.05 -3.94 6.96
N ILE A 146 -17.78 -4.64 5.85
CA ILE A 146 -16.54 -4.46 5.07
C ILE A 146 -16.46 -3.10 4.35
N ALA A 147 -17.60 -2.43 4.13
CA ALA A 147 -17.63 -1.13 3.46
C ALA A 147 -16.85 -0.04 4.21
N ILE A 148 -16.61 -0.21 5.52
CA ILE A 148 -15.81 0.70 6.32
C ILE A 148 -14.35 0.80 5.82
N PHE A 149 -13.84 -0.22 5.11
CA PHE A 149 -12.48 -0.26 4.58
C PHE A 149 -12.32 0.38 3.19
N ALA A 150 -13.42 0.82 2.56
CA ALA A 150 -13.35 1.41 1.22
C ALA A 150 -12.34 2.58 1.10
N PRO A 151 -12.23 3.52 2.07
CA PRO A 151 -11.22 4.57 2.01
C PRO A 151 -9.77 4.05 2.01
N LEU A 152 -9.50 2.97 2.74
CA LEU A 152 -8.18 2.35 2.77
C LEU A 152 -7.87 1.63 1.45
N SER A 153 -8.84 0.93 0.88
CA SER A 153 -8.70 0.27 -0.43
C SER A 153 -8.42 1.28 -1.54
N ALA A 154 -9.14 2.41 -1.56
CA ALA A 154 -8.91 3.49 -2.51
C ALA A 154 -7.50 4.11 -2.37
N LEU A 155 -7.03 4.29 -1.14
CA LEU A 155 -5.69 4.80 -0.87
C LEU A 155 -4.59 3.84 -1.35
N LEU A 156 -4.79 2.54 -1.21
CA LEU A 156 -3.89 1.53 -1.73
C LEU A 156 -3.87 1.54 -3.26
N GLU A 157 -5.03 1.68 -3.92
CA GLU A 157 -5.12 1.82 -5.37
C GLU A 157 -4.33 3.05 -5.87
N GLU A 158 -4.45 4.20 -5.19
CA GLU A 158 -3.62 5.38 -5.46
C GLU A 158 -2.11 5.07 -5.30
N ALA A 159 -1.72 4.25 -4.32
CA ALA A 159 -0.32 3.88 -4.10
C ALA A 159 0.22 2.95 -5.21
N TYR A 160 -0.60 2.00 -5.70
CA TYR A 160 -0.25 1.18 -6.87
C TYR A 160 -0.06 2.05 -8.12
N LEU A 161 -0.98 2.99 -8.35
CA LEU A 161 -0.86 3.94 -9.46
C LEU A 161 0.42 4.78 -9.37
N ALA A 162 0.75 5.29 -8.20
CA ALA A 162 1.98 6.05 -7.96
C ALA A 162 3.25 5.23 -8.19
N ALA A 163 3.20 3.92 -7.98
CA ALA A 163 4.29 2.99 -8.30
C ALA A 163 4.35 2.60 -9.78
N GLY A 164 3.37 3.01 -10.60
CA GLY A 164 3.31 2.71 -12.03
C GLY A 164 2.51 1.45 -12.40
N ILE A 165 1.60 1.02 -11.53
CA ILE A 165 0.65 -0.07 -11.79
C ILE A 165 -0.77 0.49 -11.73
N GLU A 166 -1.43 0.57 -12.87
CA GLU A 166 -2.82 1.03 -12.96
C GLU A 166 -3.78 -0.17 -12.84
N LEU A 167 -4.68 -0.10 -11.88
CA LEU A 167 -5.74 -1.07 -11.67
C LEU A 167 -7.03 -0.50 -12.29
N LEU A 168 -7.38 -0.93 -13.51
CA LEU A 168 -8.49 -0.38 -14.29
C LEU A 168 -9.71 -1.31 -14.23
N PRO A 169 -10.81 -0.93 -13.54
CA PRO A 169 -12.01 -1.74 -13.47
C PRO A 169 -12.65 -1.92 -14.86
N GLN A 170 -13.01 -3.15 -15.22
CA GLN A 170 -13.61 -3.50 -16.52
C GLN A 170 -15.14 -3.42 -16.55
N GLY A 171 -15.75 -2.94 -15.48
CA GLY A 171 -17.20 -2.91 -15.28
C GLY A 171 -17.71 -4.08 -14.43
N GLU A 172 -19.00 -4.06 -14.06
CA GLU A 172 -19.59 -5.01 -13.12
C GLU A 172 -19.27 -6.47 -13.47
N GLY A 173 -18.60 -7.17 -12.56
CA GLY A 173 -18.31 -8.61 -12.64
C GLY A 173 -17.22 -9.02 -13.66
N ARG A 174 -16.56 -8.07 -14.33
CA ARG A 174 -15.52 -8.36 -15.35
C ARG A 174 -14.09 -8.30 -14.84
N GLY A 175 -13.90 -7.83 -13.61
CA GLY A 175 -12.59 -7.72 -13.01
C GLY A 175 -11.81 -6.44 -13.36
N TYR A 176 -10.50 -6.49 -13.15
CA TYR A 176 -9.58 -5.39 -13.42
C TYR A 176 -8.64 -5.74 -14.60
N TYR A 177 -8.44 -4.77 -15.45
CA TYR A 177 -7.31 -4.77 -16.36
C TYR A 177 -6.11 -4.13 -15.66
N ILE A 178 -4.98 -4.83 -15.66
CA ILE A 178 -3.74 -4.33 -15.07
C ILE A 178 -2.92 -3.69 -16.17
N ASN A 179 -2.77 -2.39 -16.09
CA ASN A 179 -1.94 -1.63 -17.00
C ASN A 179 -0.64 -1.21 -16.31
N VAL A 180 0.46 -1.40 -17.01
CA VAL A 180 1.77 -0.86 -16.61
C VAL A 180 2.23 0.06 -17.73
N PRO A 181 2.04 1.39 -17.59
CA PRO A 181 2.40 2.35 -18.63
C PRO A 181 3.88 2.27 -19.00
N PHE A 182 4.21 2.52 -20.27
CA PHE A 182 5.60 2.66 -20.71
C PHE A 182 6.14 4.01 -20.27
N THR A 183 6.92 4.02 -19.21
CA THR A 183 7.61 5.20 -18.67
C THR A 183 9.07 4.86 -18.37
N ALA A 184 9.91 5.87 -18.19
CA ALA A 184 11.30 5.62 -17.79
C ALA A 184 11.42 4.83 -16.48
N ALA A 185 10.51 5.02 -15.54
CA ALA A 185 10.49 4.28 -14.27
C ALA A 185 10.10 2.80 -14.44
N THR A 186 9.21 2.49 -15.39
CA THR A 186 8.66 1.14 -15.60
C THR A 186 9.40 0.33 -16.67
N MET A 187 10.34 0.94 -17.39
CA MET A 187 11.11 0.28 -18.45
C MET A 187 12.50 -0.17 -17.95
N PRO A 188 13.00 -1.36 -18.39
CA PRO A 188 14.27 -1.92 -17.93
C PRO A 188 15.47 -0.98 -18.07
N ASN A 189 15.60 -0.32 -19.22
CA ASN A 189 16.69 0.61 -19.52
C ASN A 189 16.27 2.09 -19.39
N GLY A 190 15.13 2.36 -18.74
CA GLY A 190 14.65 3.71 -18.43
C GLY A 190 14.43 4.59 -19.68
N GLU A 191 15.06 5.76 -19.70
CA GLU A 191 14.94 6.73 -20.80
C GLU A 191 15.39 6.18 -22.16
N ALA A 192 16.37 5.28 -22.20
CA ALA A 192 16.83 4.71 -23.46
C ALA A 192 15.72 3.90 -24.17
N ASP A 193 14.94 3.13 -23.42
CA ASP A 193 13.78 2.40 -23.99
C ASP A 193 12.70 3.37 -24.46
N MET A 194 12.48 4.47 -23.72
CA MET A 194 11.50 5.48 -24.10
C MET A 194 11.85 6.19 -25.41
N VAL A 195 13.12 6.45 -25.65
CA VAL A 195 13.60 7.00 -26.93
C VAL A 195 13.28 6.06 -28.08
N ILE A 196 13.54 4.74 -27.91
CA ILE A 196 13.25 3.73 -28.92
C ILE A 196 11.74 3.62 -29.19
N ILE A 197 10.92 3.57 -28.13
CA ILE A 197 9.45 3.51 -28.25
C ILE A 197 8.92 4.73 -29.01
N ASN A 198 9.36 5.94 -28.64
CA ASN A 198 8.92 7.16 -29.28
C ASN A 198 9.35 7.21 -30.77
N LEU A 199 10.54 6.77 -31.09
CA LEU A 199 11.02 6.69 -32.47
C LEU A 199 10.17 5.71 -33.30
N ARG A 200 9.86 4.51 -32.76
CA ARG A 200 8.97 3.54 -33.44
C ARG A 200 7.60 4.12 -33.72
N LYS A 201 6.98 4.82 -32.72
CA LYS A 201 5.70 5.50 -32.90
C LYS A 201 5.74 6.55 -34.01
N GLN A 202 6.80 7.35 -34.08
CA GLN A 202 6.98 8.35 -35.14
C GLN A 202 7.11 7.70 -36.53
N LEU A 203 7.66 6.50 -36.60
CA LEU A 203 7.82 5.74 -37.86
C LEU A 203 6.61 4.86 -38.21
N GLY A 204 5.56 4.85 -37.38
CA GLY A 204 4.38 3.99 -37.59
C GLY A 204 4.69 2.49 -37.48
N LEU A 205 5.65 2.11 -36.63
CA LEU A 205 6.12 0.74 -36.42
C LEU A 205 5.57 0.10 -35.13
N ASP A 206 4.39 0.49 -34.70
CA ASP A 206 3.70 -0.09 -33.54
C ASP A 206 2.95 -1.37 -33.89
#